data_3c6315b3c24c6c7d1a8f7a2fe7931c86
#
_entry.id   3c6315b3c24c6c7d1a8f7a2fe7931c86
#
_cell.length_a   1.000
_cell.length_b   1.000
_cell.length_c   1.000
_cell.angle_alpha   90.00
_cell.angle_beta   90.00
_cell.angle_gamma   90.00
#
_symmetry.space_group_name_H-M   'P 1'
#
loop_
_entity.id
_entity.type
_entity.pdbx_description
1 polymer ?
#
loop_
_entity_poly.entity_id
_entity_poly.type
_entity_poly.pdbx_seq_one_letter_code
_entity_poly.pdbx_strand_id
1 'polypeptide(L)'
;NICSDIVAVLKQVKITPEDRTLSVLPLHHTYESMAGFLSILYSGASIAYMTSLTHLLADFREYQPTIFIAVPLLLKTVHSGIIKKVKAVPGGSAYLVVGKAITTLSGAFSYQVASKVFANVHAAFGGKLKTILCGAAALDPAIFKDFQKLGFHVLCGYGLTETSPICVMHSDHVIKPGTVGLPICGSKAKILDPNEE
;
A
#
# COMPACT_ATOMS: atom_id res chain seq x y z
N ASN A 1 19.79 -3.86 14.48
CA ASN A 1 19.38 -3.41 13.13
C ASN A 1 17.85 -3.41 12.97
N ILE A 2 17.15 -4.57 13.18
CA ILE A 2 15.68 -4.66 12.99
C ILE A 2 14.94 -3.61 13.84
N CYS A 3 15.23 -3.47 15.13
CA CYS A 3 14.57 -2.48 15.99
C CYS A 3 14.77 -1.04 15.52
N SER A 4 15.98 -0.69 15.05
CA SER A 4 16.24 0.65 14.52
C SER A 4 15.49 0.90 13.20
N ASP A 5 15.35 -0.14 12.38
CA ASP A 5 14.59 -0.07 11.13
C ASP A 5 13.09 0.13 11.39
N ILE A 6 12.51 -0.63 12.34
CA ILE A 6 11.13 -0.45 12.78
C ILE A 6 10.87 1.01 13.20
N VAL A 7 11.72 1.55 14.08
CA VAL A 7 11.57 2.92 14.57
C VAL A 7 11.72 3.94 13.44
N ALA A 8 12.63 3.70 12.48
CA ALA A 8 12.84 4.58 11.35
C ALA A 8 11.67 4.56 10.36
N VAL A 9 11.11 3.39 10.09
CA VAL A 9 9.93 3.21 9.23
C VAL A 9 8.70 3.89 9.84
N LEU A 10 8.47 3.71 11.15
CA LEU A 10 7.33 4.32 11.85
C LEU A 10 7.40 5.85 11.98
N LYS A 11 8.56 6.46 11.69
CA LYS A 11 8.67 7.92 11.48
C LYS A 11 8.22 8.36 10.10
N GLN A 12 8.17 7.45 9.11
CA GLN A 12 7.76 7.76 7.74
C GLN A 12 6.26 7.50 7.53
N VAL A 13 5.71 6.50 8.20
CA VAL A 13 4.30 6.12 8.11
C VAL A 13 3.71 5.96 9.51
N LYS A 14 2.56 6.60 9.73
CA LYS A 14 1.87 6.53 11.02
C LYS A 14 1.04 5.26 11.11
N ILE A 15 1.35 4.41 12.08
CA ILE A 15 0.58 3.23 12.47
C ILE A 15 0.16 3.39 13.93
N THR A 16 -1.08 3.12 14.25
CA THR A 16 -1.68 3.32 15.58
C THR A 16 -2.33 2.04 16.09
N PRO A 17 -2.64 1.92 17.40
CA PRO A 17 -3.30 0.74 17.96
C PRO A 17 -4.68 0.43 17.33
N GLU A 18 -5.34 1.41 16.72
CA GLU A 18 -6.62 1.25 16.02
C GLU A 18 -6.46 0.60 14.64
N ASP A 19 -5.23 0.51 14.14
CA ASP A 19 -4.96 -0.07 12.83
C ASP A 19 -4.97 -1.60 12.87
N ARG A 20 -5.25 -2.17 11.72
CA ARG A 20 -5.22 -3.61 11.48
C ARG A 20 -4.58 -3.88 10.12
N THR A 21 -3.67 -4.83 10.06
CA THR A 21 -3.14 -5.36 8.80
C THR A 21 -3.75 -6.72 8.48
N LEU A 22 -3.84 -7.03 7.17
CA LEU A 22 -4.07 -8.38 6.68
C LEU A 22 -2.74 -8.91 6.14
N SER A 23 -2.14 -9.85 6.88
CA SER A 23 -0.87 -10.51 6.52
C SER A 23 -1.11 -11.52 5.41
N VAL A 24 -0.47 -11.32 4.27
CA VAL A 24 -0.65 -12.13 3.04
C VAL A 24 0.67 -12.66 2.48
N LEU A 25 1.80 -12.11 2.91
CA LEU A 25 3.12 -12.52 2.47
C LEU A 25 3.70 -13.57 3.43
N PRO A 26 4.69 -14.36 3.00
CA PRO A 26 5.32 -15.34 3.87
C PRO A 26 6.06 -14.67 5.05
N LEU A 27 5.75 -15.06 6.29
CA LEU A 27 6.36 -14.49 7.49
C LEU A 27 7.88 -14.72 7.60
N HIS A 28 8.42 -15.72 6.90
CA HIS A 28 9.87 -15.94 6.85
C HIS A 28 10.60 -14.98 5.91
N HIS A 29 9.87 -14.22 5.08
CA HIS A 29 10.45 -13.16 4.26
C HIS A 29 10.64 -11.90 5.11
N THR A 30 11.82 -11.30 5.06
CA THR A 30 12.19 -10.14 5.91
C THR A 30 11.23 -8.97 5.77
N TYR A 31 10.70 -8.71 4.59
CA TYR A 31 9.73 -7.64 4.37
C TYR A 31 8.44 -7.85 5.19
N GLU A 32 7.83 -9.05 5.13
CA GLU A 32 6.64 -9.34 5.92
C GLU A 32 6.95 -9.43 7.40
N SER A 33 8.04 -10.11 7.76
CA SER A 33 8.46 -10.25 9.16
C SER A 33 8.65 -8.90 9.86
N MET A 34 9.30 -7.94 9.19
CA MET A 34 9.55 -6.62 9.78
C MET A 34 8.35 -5.69 9.60
N ALA A 35 7.89 -5.45 8.38
CA ALA A 35 6.85 -4.46 8.11
C ALA A 35 5.45 -4.97 8.50
N GLY A 36 5.12 -6.23 8.16
CA GLY A 36 3.80 -6.82 8.36
C GLY A 36 3.57 -7.39 9.75
N PHE A 37 4.62 -7.73 10.47
CA PHE A 37 4.50 -8.34 11.79
C PHE A 37 5.11 -7.47 12.89
N LEU A 38 6.44 -7.30 12.93
CA LEU A 38 7.10 -6.62 14.04
C LEU A 38 6.72 -5.14 14.17
N SER A 39 6.63 -4.39 13.06
CA SER A 39 6.22 -2.98 13.09
C SER A 39 4.78 -2.81 13.56
N ILE A 40 3.89 -3.72 13.17
CA ILE A 40 2.48 -3.72 13.57
C ILE A 40 2.36 -3.99 15.07
N LEU A 41 3.06 -5.03 15.57
CA LEU A 41 3.08 -5.34 17.02
C LEU A 41 3.69 -4.20 17.83
N TYR A 42 4.80 -3.63 17.37
CA TYR A 42 5.46 -2.50 18.04
C TYR A 42 4.51 -1.29 18.17
N SER A 43 3.65 -1.08 17.19
CA SER A 43 2.65 0.00 17.19
C SER A 43 1.40 -0.32 18.02
N GLY A 44 1.29 -1.52 18.60
CA GLY A 44 0.09 -1.97 19.31
C GLY A 44 -1.11 -2.27 18.41
N ALA A 45 -0.90 -2.32 17.10
CA ALA A 45 -1.92 -2.62 16.10
C ALA A 45 -2.20 -4.13 15.99
N SER A 46 -3.29 -4.52 15.33
CA SER A 46 -3.71 -5.91 15.21
C SER A 46 -3.33 -6.50 13.85
N ILE A 47 -3.10 -7.83 13.83
CA ILE A 47 -2.77 -8.59 12.62
C ILE A 47 -3.84 -9.65 12.40
N ALA A 48 -4.46 -9.65 11.22
CA ALA A 48 -5.23 -10.78 10.72
C ALA A 48 -4.39 -11.53 9.69
N TYR A 49 -4.54 -12.86 9.64
CA TYR A 49 -3.83 -13.69 8.67
C TYR A 49 -4.78 -14.15 7.58
N MET A 50 -4.33 -14.03 6.33
CA MET A 50 -5.07 -14.48 5.17
C MET A 50 -5.31 -15.99 5.22
N THR A 51 -6.53 -16.42 4.91
CA THR A 51 -6.89 -17.84 4.80
C THR A 51 -6.25 -18.46 3.55
N SER A 52 -6.41 -17.82 2.40
CA SER A 52 -5.78 -18.17 1.13
C SER A 52 -5.91 -17.05 0.11
N LEU A 53 -5.12 -17.10 -0.96
CA LEU A 53 -5.21 -16.10 -2.06
C LEU A 53 -6.59 -16.11 -2.75
N THR A 54 -7.27 -17.26 -2.79
CA THR A 54 -8.62 -17.37 -3.38
C THR A 54 -9.69 -16.73 -2.49
N HIS A 55 -9.45 -16.64 -1.18
CA HIS A 55 -10.35 -16.03 -0.19
C HIS A 55 -9.99 -14.57 0.15
N LEU A 56 -8.95 -14.02 -0.44
CA LEU A 56 -8.40 -12.70 -0.10
C LEU A 56 -9.48 -11.60 0.04
N LEU A 57 -10.44 -11.52 -0.90
CA LEU A 57 -11.51 -10.52 -0.83
C LEU A 57 -12.55 -10.82 0.26
N ALA A 58 -12.74 -12.09 0.63
CA ALA A 58 -13.58 -12.47 1.77
C ALA A 58 -12.88 -12.07 3.08
N ASP A 59 -11.59 -12.35 3.20
CA ASP A 59 -10.77 -11.98 4.35
C ASP A 59 -10.72 -10.45 4.53
N PHE A 60 -10.61 -9.68 3.45
CA PHE A 60 -10.71 -8.21 3.51
C PHE A 60 -12.03 -7.74 4.11
N ARG A 61 -13.16 -8.35 3.72
CA ARG A 61 -14.50 -7.99 4.23
C ARG A 61 -14.68 -8.38 5.69
N GLU A 62 -14.16 -9.53 6.07
CA GLU A 62 -14.27 -10.06 7.43
C GLU A 62 -13.40 -9.27 8.41
N TYR A 63 -12.11 -9.12 8.09
CA TYR A 63 -11.14 -8.52 9.01
C TYR A 63 -11.06 -7.00 8.91
N GLN A 64 -11.57 -6.39 7.82
CA GLN A 64 -11.60 -4.94 7.61
C GLN A 64 -10.26 -4.26 7.90
N PRO A 65 -9.15 -4.67 7.27
CA PRO A 65 -7.85 -4.07 7.52
C PRO A 65 -7.81 -2.60 7.12
N THR A 66 -7.01 -1.81 7.84
CA THR A 66 -6.74 -0.40 7.55
C THR A 66 -5.44 -0.22 6.76
N ILE A 67 -4.53 -1.21 6.90
CA ILE A 67 -3.22 -1.25 6.24
C ILE A 67 -3.09 -2.57 5.47
N PHE A 68 -2.54 -2.49 4.27
CA PHE A 68 -2.26 -3.67 3.46
C PHE A 68 -0.82 -3.65 2.95
N ILE A 69 -0.05 -4.68 3.31
CA ILE A 69 1.33 -4.85 2.89
C ILE A 69 1.34 -5.83 1.71
N ALA A 70 1.85 -5.39 0.58
CA ALA A 70 1.72 -6.13 -0.67
C ALA A 70 2.98 -6.04 -1.53
N VAL A 71 3.05 -6.93 -2.50
CA VAL A 71 4.02 -6.88 -3.60
C VAL A 71 3.33 -6.44 -4.90
N PRO A 72 4.06 -5.87 -5.88
CA PRO A 72 3.48 -5.35 -7.10
C PRO A 72 2.61 -6.34 -7.88
N LEU A 73 2.99 -7.61 -7.93
CA LEU A 73 2.22 -8.64 -8.63
C LEU A 73 0.82 -8.81 -8.00
N LEU A 74 0.73 -8.81 -6.69
CA LEU A 74 -0.54 -8.92 -5.97
C LEU A 74 -1.41 -7.68 -6.24
N LEU A 75 -0.83 -6.48 -6.15
CA LEU A 75 -1.55 -5.24 -6.47
C LEU A 75 -2.04 -5.18 -7.92
N LYS A 76 -1.22 -5.63 -8.88
CA LYS A 76 -1.61 -5.73 -10.29
C LYS A 76 -2.81 -6.67 -10.48
N THR A 77 -2.79 -7.82 -9.82
CA THR A 77 -3.88 -8.81 -9.88
C THR A 77 -5.17 -8.25 -9.31
N VAL A 78 -5.10 -7.65 -8.12
CA VAL A 78 -6.23 -7.02 -7.44
C VAL A 78 -6.78 -5.85 -8.26
N HIS A 79 -5.91 -4.97 -8.77
CA HIS A 79 -6.29 -3.86 -9.63
C HIS A 79 -7.05 -4.34 -10.88
N SER A 80 -6.47 -5.31 -11.59
CA SER A 80 -7.10 -5.87 -12.80
C SER A 80 -8.48 -6.48 -12.50
N GLY A 81 -8.60 -7.17 -11.37
CA GLY A 81 -9.88 -7.74 -10.92
C GLY A 81 -10.93 -6.68 -10.61
N ILE A 82 -10.54 -5.59 -9.95
CA ILE A 82 -11.44 -4.45 -9.67
C ILE A 82 -11.91 -3.80 -10.98
N ILE A 83 -10.96 -3.43 -11.83
CA ILE A 83 -11.28 -2.75 -13.10
C ILE A 83 -12.19 -3.62 -13.96
N LYS A 84 -11.93 -4.93 -14.05
CA LYS A 84 -12.78 -5.87 -14.78
C LYS A 84 -14.22 -5.92 -14.22
N LYS A 85 -14.35 -6.03 -12.89
CA LYS A 85 -15.66 -6.08 -12.23
C LYS A 85 -16.45 -4.79 -12.42
N VAL A 86 -15.80 -3.63 -12.27
CA VAL A 86 -16.46 -2.33 -12.45
C VAL A 86 -16.89 -2.15 -13.90
N LYS A 87 -16.04 -2.48 -14.88
CA LYS A 87 -16.38 -2.36 -16.30
C LYS A 87 -17.47 -3.33 -16.76
N ALA A 88 -17.69 -4.43 -16.06
CA ALA A 88 -18.73 -5.41 -16.38
C ALA A 88 -20.15 -4.90 -16.06
N VAL A 89 -20.26 -3.83 -15.26
CA VAL A 89 -21.58 -3.23 -14.93
C VAL A 89 -21.91 -2.13 -15.95
N PRO A 90 -23.18 -2.00 -16.40
CA PRO A 90 -23.58 -0.88 -17.26
C PRO A 90 -23.17 0.48 -16.67
N GLY A 91 -22.53 1.31 -17.47
CA GLY A 91 -22.01 2.61 -17.01
C GLY A 91 -20.69 2.55 -16.22
N GLY A 92 -20.14 1.38 -15.93
CA GLY A 92 -18.96 1.21 -15.10
C GLY A 92 -17.70 1.89 -15.65
N SER A 93 -17.53 1.93 -16.97
CA SER A 93 -16.43 2.68 -17.58
C SER A 93 -16.55 4.19 -17.36
N ALA A 94 -17.75 4.75 -17.51
CA ALA A 94 -18.01 6.16 -17.22
C ALA A 94 -17.83 6.47 -15.73
N TYR A 95 -18.29 5.60 -14.85
CA TYR A 95 -18.08 5.69 -13.40
C TYR A 95 -16.60 5.80 -13.03
N LEU A 96 -15.73 4.97 -13.63
CA LEU A 96 -14.28 5.05 -13.39
C LEU A 96 -13.68 6.37 -13.88
N VAL A 97 -14.07 6.83 -15.08
CA VAL A 97 -13.52 8.07 -15.66
C VAL A 97 -13.98 9.29 -14.84
N VAL A 98 -15.27 9.41 -14.60
CA VAL A 98 -15.85 10.54 -13.87
C VAL A 98 -15.38 10.52 -12.40
N GLY A 99 -15.41 9.35 -11.76
CA GLY A 99 -14.96 9.22 -10.38
C GLY A 99 -13.47 9.60 -10.21
N LYS A 100 -12.59 9.13 -11.09
CA LYS A 100 -11.17 9.50 -11.07
C LYS A 100 -10.94 11.00 -11.35
N ALA A 101 -11.76 11.62 -12.19
CA ALA A 101 -11.71 13.07 -12.41
C ALA A 101 -12.14 13.84 -11.16
N ILE A 102 -13.24 13.46 -10.51
CA ILE A 102 -13.71 14.08 -9.26
C ILE A 102 -12.64 13.99 -8.17
N THR A 103 -12.06 12.81 -7.95
CA THR A 103 -11.02 12.63 -6.92
C THR A 103 -9.74 13.41 -7.24
N THR A 104 -9.41 13.60 -8.52
CA THR A 104 -8.26 14.40 -8.93
C THR A 104 -8.51 15.91 -8.70
N LEU A 105 -9.72 16.39 -9.01
CA LEU A 105 -10.10 17.80 -8.87
C LEU A 105 -10.32 18.21 -7.41
N SER A 106 -10.73 17.32 -6.54
CA SER A 106 -10.93 17.59 -5.11
C SER A 106 -9.62 17.86 -4.34
N GLY A 107 -8.48 17.92 -5.06
CA GLY A 107 -7.22 18.54 -4.61
C GLY A 107 -6.60 17.84 -3.42
N ALA A 108 -6.60 16.73 -3.24
CA ALA A 108 -5.84 15.87 -2.35
C ALA A 108 -6.46 14.47 -2.41
N PHE A 109 -5.69 13.50 -2.39
CA PHE A 109 -6.02 12.11 -2.18
C PHE A 109 -6.95 11.95 -0.94
N SER A 110 -8.12 12.61 -0.97
CA SER A 110 -9.07 12.61 0.14
C SER A 110 -9.73 11.24 0.16
N TYR A 111 -9.24 10.37 1.04
CA TYR A 111 -9.89 9.10 1.36
C TYR A 111 -11.41 9.29 1.55
N GLN A 112 -11.84 10.37 2.20
CA GLN A 112 -13.24 10.66 2.47
C GLN A 112 -14.07 10.87 1.20
N VAL A 113 -13.55 11.59 0.22
CA VAL A 113 -14.24 11.80 -1.08
C VAL A 113 -14.19 10.51 -1.89
N ALA A 114 -13.02 9.92 -2.03
CA ALA A 114 -12.85 8.72 -2.84
C ALA A 114 -13.61 7.51 -2.29
N SER A 115 -13.68 7.33 -0.98
CA SER A 115 -14.45 6.24 -0.37
C SER A 115 -15.96 6.36 -0.61
N LYS A 116 -16.48 7.57 -0.77
CA LYS A 116 -17.87 7.80 -1.18
C LYS A 116 -18.07 7.59 -2.69
N VAL A 117 -17.20 8.17 -3.50
CA VAL A 117 -17.25 8.04 -4.98
C VAL A 117 -17.03 6.58 -5.40
N PHE A 118 -16.08 5.88 -4.78
CA PHE A 118 -15.73 4.49 -5.07
C PHE A 118 -16.20 3.51 -3.98
N ALA A 119 -17.37 3.75 -3.38
CA ALA A 119 -17.88 2.96 -2.24
C ALA A 119 -17.84 1.45 -2.48
N ASN A 120 -18.22 0.98 -3.68
CA ASN A 120 -18.19 -0.45 -4.02
C ASN A 120 -16.76 -1.02 -4.08
N VAL A 121 -15.77 -0.20 -4.51
CA VAL A 121 -14.36 -0.59 -4.51
C VAL A 121 -13.86 -0.68 -3.08
N HIS A 122 -14.10 0.33 -2.27
CA HIS A 122 -13.72 0.33 -0.86
C HIS A 122 -14.40 -0.80 -0.07
N ALA A 123 -15.68 -1.08 -0.32
CA ALA A 123 -16.39 -2.20 0.29
C ALA A 123 -15.76 -3.56 -0.06
N ALA A 124 -15.19 -3.72 -1.25
CA ALA A 124 -14.47 -4.95 -1.61
C ALA A 124 -13.21 -5.17 -0.75
N PHE A 125 -12.61 -4.09 -0.23
CA PHE A 125 -11.49 -4.10 0.71
C PHE A 125 -11.94 -3.97 2.18
N GLY A 126 -13.17 -4.32 2.51
CA GLY A 126 -13.70 -4.25 3.87
C GLY A 126 -14.09 -2.84 4.33
N GLY A 127 -13.99 -1.82 3.46
CA GLY A 127 -14.44 -0.44 3.72
C GLY A 127 -13.51 0.41 4.60
N LYS A 128 -12.48 -0.19 5.22
CA LYS A 128 -11.57 0.52 6.14
C LYS A 128 -10.13 0.67 5.62
N LEU A 129 -9.79 0.04 4.51
CA LEU A 129 -8.44 0.12 3.96
C LEU A 129 -8.11 1.55 3.54
N LYS A 130 -7.04 2.10 4.11
CA LYS A 130 -6.53 3.44 3.85
C LYS A 130 -5.17 3.39 3.17
N THR A 131 -4.23 2.63 3.75
CA THR A 131 -2.83 2.62 3.37
C THR A 131 -2.41 1.30 2.74
N ILE A 132 -1.71 1.38 1.63
CA ILE A 132 -1.10 0.24 0.94
C ILE A 132 0.41 0.47 0.94
N LEU A 133 1.14 -0.45 1.57
CA LEU A 133 2.61 -0.47 1.54
C LEU A 133 3.06 -1.46 0.48
N CYS A 134 3.82 -1.02 -0.52
CA CYS A 134 4.28 -1.84 -1.62
C CYS A 134 5.80 -1.91 -1.64
N GLY A 135 6.35 -3.13 -1.63
CA GLY A 135 7.79 -3.37 -1.64
C GLY A 135 8.17 -4.60 -2.45
N ALA A 136 9.43 -4.99 -2.34
CA ALA A 136 10.07 -6.14 -2.97
C ALA A 136 10.29 -6.06 -4.50
N ALA A 137 9.59 -5.19 -5.22
CA ALA A 137 9.81 -4.90 -6.64
C ALA A 137 9.20 -3.53 -7.02
N ALA A 138 9.54 -3.04 -8.21
CA ALA A 138 8.99 -1.78 -8.72
C ALA A 138 7.49 -1.92 -9.05
N LEU A 139 6.69 -1.01 -8.51
CA LEU A 139 5.27 -0.90 -8.84
C LEU A 139 5.10 -0.03 -10.10
N ASP A 140 4.31 -0.52 -11.06
CA ASP A 140 3.95 0.24 -12.26
C ASP A 140 3.33 1.60 -11.86
N PRO A 141 3.90 2.73 -12.34
CA PRO A 141 3.40 4.07 -12.02
C PRO A 141 1.95 4.30 -12.42
N ALA A 142 1.43 3.60 -13.42
CA ALA A 142 0.02 3.69 -13.82
C ALA A 142 -0.88 3.03 -12.76
N ILE A 143 -0.51 1.85 -12.28
CA ILE A 143 -1.23 1.14 -11.20
C ILE A 143 -1.16 1.96 -9.91
N PHE A 144 0.02 2.49 -9.58
CA PHE A 144 0.21 3.37 -8.43
C PHE A 144 -0.78 4.55 -8.46
N LYS A 145 -0.79 5.32 -9.57
CA LYS A 145 -1.68 6.46 -9.77
C LYS A 145 -3.15 6.07 -9.74
N ASP A 146 -3.49 4.91 -10.26
CA ASP A 146 -4.87 4.42 -10.25
C ASP A 146 -5.36 4.12 -8.82
N PHE A 147 -4.56 3.46 -7.99
CA PHE A 147 -4.90 3.26 -6.58
C PHE A 147 -5.03 4.58 -5.81
N GLN A 148 -4.15 5.55 -6.08
CA GLN A 148 -4.28 6.88 -5.50
C GLN A 148 -5.59 7.57 -5.90
N LYS A 149 -5.97 7.52 -7.19
CA LYS A 149 -7.24 8.07 -7.68
C LYS A 149 -8.47 7.35 -7.11
N LEU A 150 -8.32 6.07 -6.76
CA LEU A 150 -9.35 5.33 -6.03
C LEU A 150 -9.39 5.69 -4.53
N GLY A 151 -8.48 6.55 -4.05
CA GLY A 151 -8.45 7.07 -2.69
C GLY A 151 -7.55 6.32 -1.71
N PHE A 152 -6.77 5.34 -2.19
CA PHE A 152 -5.82 4.64 -1.33
C PHE A 152 -4.50 5.41 -1.21
N HIS A 153 -3.98 5.48 0.01
CA HIS A 153 -2.66 6.03 0.28
C HIS A 153 -1.60 4.96 -0.02
N VAL A 154 -0.94 5.08 -1.17
CA VAL A 154 0.04 4.09 -1.63
C VAL A 154 1.44 4.59 -1.32
N LEU A 155 2.20 3.80 -0.59
CA LEU A 155 3.60 4.05 -0.26
C LEU A 155 4.46 2.92 -0.81
N CYS A 156 5.54 3.25 -1.52
CA CYS A 156 6.52 2.29 -1.99
C CYS A 156 7.78 2.37 -1.15
N GLY A 157 8.44 1.23 -0.97
CA GLY A 157 9.74 1.14 -0.31
C GLY A 157 10.69 0.24 -1.07
N TYR A 158 11.97 0.45 -0.82
CA TYR A 158 13.08 -0.34 -1.34
C TYR A 158 13.96 -0.81 -0.19
N GLY A 159 14.44 -2.01 -0.32
CA GLY A 159 15.36 -2.60 0.63
C GLY A 159 15.78 -4.01 0.23
N LEU A 160 16.64 -4.59 1.04
CA LEU A 160 17.22 -5.91 0.87
C LEU A 160 17.18 -6.63 2.20
N THR A 161 17.27 -7.95 2.21
CA THR A 161 17.39 -8.72 3.45
C THR A 161 18.53 -8.19 4.32
N GLU A 162 19.65 -7.82 3.67
CA GLU A 162 20.86 -7.29 4.30
C GLU A 162 20.66 -5.90 4.89
N THR A 163 19.61 -5.16 4.53
CA THR A 163 19.30 -3.82 5.04
C THR A 163 18.27 -3.80 6.18
N SER A 164 17.76 -4.95 6.62
CA SER A 164 16.88 -5.17 7.80
C SER A 164 15.41 -4.77 7.72
N PRO A 165 14.66 -4.77 6.66
CA PRO A 165 15.01 -4.81 5.24
C PRO A 165 14.87 -3.46 4.52
N ILE A 166 14.27 -2.42 5.12
CA ILE A 166 13.92 -1.17 4.43
C ILE A 166 15.03 -0.15 4.59
N CYS A 167 15.51 0.44 3.48
CA CYS A 167 16.49 1.52 3.53
C CYS A 167 15.99 2.82 2.89
N VAL A 168 14.99 2.73 2.01
CA VAL A 168 14.38 3.88 1.32
C VAL A 168 12.89 3.64 1.23
N MET A 169 12.06 4.64 1.52
CA MET A 169 10.61 4.54 1.32
C MET A 169 9.95 5.90 1.13
N HIS A 170 8.74 5.90 0.59
CA HIS A 170 7.86 7.05 0.66
C HIS A 170 7.51 7.36 2.13
N SER A 171 7.22 8.61 2.40
CA SER A 171 6.62 9.04 3.67
C SER A 171 5.21 9.58 3.43
N ASP A 172 4.46 9.80 4.51
CA ASP A 172 3.14 10.44 4.44
C ASP A 172 3.17 11.83 3.78
N HIS A 173 4.37 12.45 3.70
CA HIS A 173 4.57 13.80 3.14
C HIS A 173 5.24 13.81 1.78
N VAL A 174 5.97 12.75 1.41
CA VAL A 174 6.77 12.70 0.17
C VAL A 174 6.43 11.45 -0.61
N ILE A 175 5.55 11.61 -1.58
CA ILE A 175 5.08 10.54 -2.46
C ILE A 175 5.26 10.95 -3.90
N LYS A 176 6.03 10.18 -4.66
CA LYS A 176 6.25 10.41 -6.09
C LYS A 176 6.10 9.08 -6.85
N PRO A 177 5.09 8.93 -7.72
CA PRO A 177 4.92 7.72 -8.53
C PRO A 177 6.16 7.42 -9.36
N GLY A 178 6.54 6.13 -9.41
CA GLY A 178 7.74 5.68 -10.14
C GLY A 178 9.05 5.84 -9.37
N THR A 179 9.00 6.25 -8.11
CA THR A 179 10.15 6.28 -7.19
C THR A 179 9.89 5.42 -5.97
N VAL A 180 10.91 5.23 -5.14
CA VAL A 180 10.83 4.51 -3.87
C VAL A 180 10.93 5.45 -2.66
N GLY A 181 10.97 6.76 -2.87
CA GLY A 181 11.01 7.76 -1.80
C GLY A 181 12.41 8.20 -1.39
N LEU A 182 12.58 8.48 -0.11
CA LEU A 182 13.80 8.99 0.50
C LEU A 182 14.40 7.96 1.47
N PRO A 183 15.72 8.06 1.78
CA PRO A 183 16.32 7.24 2.83
C PRO A 183 15.55 7.38 4.14
N ILE A 184 15.31 6.26 4.84
CA ILE A 184 14.68 6.28 6.15
C ILE A 184 15.60 6.94 7.18
N CYS A 185 15.02 7.37 8.31
CA CYS A 185 15.76 8.06 9.36
C CYS A 185 16.98 7.24 9.82
N GLY A 186 18.17 7.86 9.78
CA GLY A 186 19.44 7.23 10.13
C GLY A 186 20.15 6.50 8.99
N SER A 187 19.51 6.36 7.81
CA SER A 187 20.12 5.79 6.61
C SER A 187 20.64 6.86 5.65
N LYS A 188 21.66 6.51 4.86
CA LYS A 188 22.17 7.34 3.77
C LYS A 188 22.18 6.50 2.50
N ALA A 189 21.76 7.08 1.38
CA ALA A 189 21.81 6.45 0.06
C ALA A 189 22.64 7.31 -0.91
N LYS A 190 23.44 6.65 -1.74
CA LYS A 190 24.24 7.28 -2.79
C LYS A 190 24.18 6.39 -4.04
N ILE A 191 23.98 7.00 -5.20
CA ILE A 191 24.13 6.34 -6.48
C ILE A 191 25.61 6.41 -6.85
N LEU A 192 26.22 5.26 -7.11
CA LEU A 192 27.60 5.15 -7.57
C LEU A 192 27.58 4.98 -9.09
N ASP A 193 28.45 5.74 -9.78
CA ASP A 193 28.64 5.69 -11.23
C ASP A 193 27.28 5.65 -11.98
N PRO A 194 26.44 6.71 -11.85
CA PRO A 194 25.18 6.76 -12.54
C PRO A 194 25.49 6.74 -14.05
N ASN A 195 24.84 5.81 -14.78
CA ASN A 195 24.91 5.80 -16.23
C ASN A 195 24.37 7.12 -16.76
N GLU A 196 25.08 7.73 -17.70
CA GLU A 196 24.67 8.94 -18.40
C GLU A 196 23.63 8.60 -19.47
N GLU A 197 22.49 7.97 -19.10
CA GLU A 197 21.36 7.73 -19.99
C GLU A 197 20.19 8.65 -19.67
#